data_15415c258ea6bf2e1b37494bd6f03c82
#
_entry.id   15415c258ea6bf2e1b37494bd6f03c82
#
_cell.length_a   1.000
_cell.length_b   1.000
_cell.length_c   1.000
_cell.angle_alpha   90.00
_cell.angle_beta   90.00
_cell.angle_gamma   90.00
#
_symmetry.space_group_name_H-M   'P 1'
#
loop_
_entity.id
_entity.type
_entity.pdbx_description
1 polymer ?
#
loop_
_entity_poly.entity_id
_entity_poly.type
_entity_poly.pdbx_seq_one_letter_code
_entity_poly.pdbx_strand_id
1 'polypeptide(L)'
;MASNERLEALQNYVETVTFRDIVERYQISNTALLKYFIGSLLKNISSLFSINKFYNDIKSQGHQVGKDTLYTYLTYLEDAFLIFPVPIFTESLRRMQTTSKKIYAIDNGLVAANTFNLSGNQGKFLENLVYLDLRRQGKKVFYYFTEEGYEVDFIAQDTFGKYEMIQVVWEMADPQTLEREERALRQAEKELGFPGKIVNLANYTTH
;
A
#
# COMPACT_ATOMS: atom_id res chain seq x y z
N MET A 1 11.86 -26.40 -10.60
CA MET A 1 13.18 -25.72 -10.65
C MET A 1 13.03 -24.23 -10.96
N ALA A 2 12.47 -23.81 -12.09
CA ALA A 2 12.32 -22.36 -12.45
C ALA A 2 11.59 -21.47 -11.42
N SER A 3 10.69 -22.03 -10.62
CA SER A 3 9.93 -21.28 -9.61
C SER A 3 10.77 -20.89 -8.38
N ASN A 4 11.69 -21.73 -7.92
CA ASN A 4 12.54 -21.43 -6.76
C ASN A 4 13.65 -20.43 -7.12
N GLU A 5 14.28 -20.59 -8.28
CA GLU A 5 15.29 -19.64 -8.79
C GLU A 5 14.71 -18.23 -8.96
N ARG A 6 13.45 -18.13 -9.41
CA ARG A 6 12.74 -16.86 -9.53
C ARG A 6 12.46 -16.21 -8.18
N LEU A 7 12.03 -16.99 -7.19
CA LEU A 7 11.80 -16.50 -5.83
C LEU A 7 13.10 -16.02 -5.18
N GLU A 8 14.19 -16.78 -5.31
CA GLU A 8 15.51 -16.37 -4.82
C GLU A 8 15.99 -15.09 -5.48
N ALA A 9 15.82 -14.95 -6.80
CA ALA A 9 16.18 -13.73 -7.52
C ALA A 9 15.40 -12.51 -7.00
N LEU A 10 14.10 -12.65 -6.73
CA LEU A 10 13.27 -11.57 -6.18
C LEU A 10 13.64 -11.23 -4.72
N GLN A 11 13.97 -12.23 -3.90
CA GLN A 11 14.48 -12.01 -2.54
C GLN A 11 15.83 -11.28 -2.56
N ASN A 12 16.75 -11.73 -3.40
CA ASN A 12 18.06 -11.09 -3.59
C ASN A 12 17.94 -9.65 -4.11
N TYR A 13 16.93 -9.38 -4.94
CA TYR A 13 16.65 -8.02 -5.40
C TYR A 13 16.26 -7.10 -4.24
N VAL A 14 15.32 -7.52 -3.38
CA VAL A 14 14.95 -6.73 -2.19
C VAL A 14 16.15 -6.53 -1.25
N GLU A 15 16.96 -7.57 -1.04
CA GLU A 15 18.18 -7.46 -0.22
C GLU A 15 19.19 -6.49 -0.83
N THR A 16 19.40 -6.54 -2.14
CA THR A 16 20.34 -5.66 -2.85
C THR A 16 19.90 -4.20 -2.77
N VAL A 17 18.62 -3.92 -3.08
CA VAL A 17 18.06 -2.57 -2.95
C VAL A 17 18.16 -2.09 -1.50
N THR A 18 17.79 -2.93 -0.54
CA THR A 18 17.86 -2.58 0.88
C THR A 18 19.29 -2.23 1.30
N PHE A 19 20.26 -3.05 0.91
CA PHE A 19 21.65 -2.83 1.32
C PHE A 19 22.29 -1.65 0.59
N ARG A 20 22.27 -1.65 -0.75
CA ARG A 20 22.97 -0.67 -1.57
C ARG A 20 22.29 0.70 -1.55
N ASP A 21 20.98 0.75 -1.79
CA ASP A 21 20.27 2.00 -2.02
C ASP A 21 19.76 2.64 -0.72
N ILE A 22 19.72 1.86 0.37
CA ILE A 22 19.23 2.36 1.66
C ILE A 22 20.31 2.32 2.73
N VAL A 23 20.85 1.12 3.05
CA VAL A 23 21.81 0.98 4.17
C VAL A 23 23.11 1.76 3.90
N GLU A 24 23.72 1.56 2.74
CA GLU A 24 24.98 2.25 2.38
C GLU A 24 24.73 3.75 2.17
N ARG A 25 23.70 4.11 1.40
CA ARG A 25 23.40 5.51 1.07
C ARG A 25 23.11 6.36 2.30
N TYR A 26 22.36 5.83 3.26
CA TYR A 26 21.94 6.56 4.45
C TYR A 26 22.68 6.15 5.73
N GLN A 27 23.74 5.31 5.58
CA GLN A 27 24.60 4.83 6.68
C GLN A 27 23.82 4.25 7.87
N ILE A 28 22.83 3.39 7.56
CA ILE A 28 21.96 2.80 8.57
C ILE A 28 22.73 1.74 9.36
N SER A 29 22.86 1.95 10.68
CA SER A 29 23.53 1.01 11.58
C SER A 29 22.64 -0.17 12.00
N ASN A 30 21.33 0.06 12.21
CA ASN A 30 20.39 -0.97 12.64
C ASN A 30 19.70 -1.66 11.44
N THR A 31 20.48 -2.46 10.71
CA THR A 31 19.99 -3.18 9.53
C THR A 31 18.96 -4.25 9.85
N ALA A 32 19.05 -4.88 11.02
CA ALA A 32 18.09 -5.89 11.47
C ALA A 32 16.69 -5.29 11.65
N LEU A 33 16.60 -4.12 12.29
CA LEU A 33 15.34 -3.40 12.43
C LEU A 33 14.77 -2.96 11.07
N LEU A 34 15.63 -2.45 10.17
CA LEU A 34 15.21 -2.07 8.83
C LEU A 34 14.60 -3.26 8.07
N LYS A 35 15.28 -4.42 8.08
CA LYS A 35 14.76 -5.66 7.46
C LYS A 35 13.42 -6.10 8.06
N TYR A 36 13.29 -6.04 9.38
CA TYR A 36 12.02 -6.36 10.07
C TYR A 36 10.90 -5.39 9.68
N PHE A 37 11.22 -4.10 9.58
CA PHE A 37 10.29 -3.07 9.15
C PHE A 37 9.82 -3.29 7.69
N ILE A 38 10.74 -3.57 6.77
CA ILE A 38 10.43 -3.90 5.37
C ILE A 38 9.51 -5.12 5.30
N GLY A 39 9.84 -6.21 5.98
CA GLY A 39 9.01 -7.41 6.02
C GLY A 39 7.60 -7.14 6.56
N SER A 40 7.50 -6.28 7.59
CA SER A 40 6.21 -5.86 8.15
C SER A 40 5.38 -5.03 7.17
N LEU A 41 6.01 -4.14 6.39
CA LEU A 41 5.33 -3.35 5.35
C LEU A 41 4.86 -4.24 4.21
N LEU A 42 5.72 -5.12 3.67
CA LEU A 42 5.38 -6.05 2.59
C LEU A 42 4.24 -7.00 2.98
N LYS A 43 4.20 -7.48 4.23
CA LYS A 43 3.10 -8.30 4.75
C LYS A 43 1.77 -7.55 4.80
N ASN A 44 1.81 -6.22 4.91
CA ASN A 44 0.65 -5.35 5.04
C ASN A 44 0.36 -4.52 3.79
N ILE A 45 0.72 -5.01 2.58
CA ILE A 45 0.34 -4.32 1.35
C ILE A 45 -1.17 -4.20 1.22
N SER A 46 -1.62 -3.15 0.52
CA SER A 46 -3.05 -2.83 0.33
C SER A 46 -3.81 -2.83 1.66
N SER A 47 -3.15 -2.36 2.72
CA SER A 47 -3.75 -2.29 4.06
C SER A 47 -3.21 -1.10 4.82
N LEU A 48 -3.97 -0.64 5.78
CA LEU A 48 -3.56 0.44 6.67
C LEU A 48 -2.39 0.00 7.56
N PHE A 49 -1.34 0.78 7.55
CA PHE A 49 -0.17 0.60 8.41
C PHE A 49 0.02 1.80 9.33
N SER A 50 0.05 1.54 10.62
CA SER A 50 0.29 2.57 11.64
C SER A 50 1.71 2.47 12.18
N ILE A 51 2.54 3.48 11.88
CA ILE A 51 3.89 3.59 12.47
C ILE A 51 3.81 3.61 13.99
N ASN A 52 2.80 4.25 14.57
CA ASN A 52 2.64 4.31 16.03
C ASN A 52 2.40 2.92 16.63
N LYS A 53 1.54 2.11 15.99
CA LYS A 53 1.26 0.74 16.42
C LYS A 53 2.53 -0.11 16.29
N PHE A 54 3.18 -0.07 15.14
CA PHE A 54 4.42 -0.80 14.91
C PHE A 54 5.52 -0.40 15.91
N TYR A 55 5.69 0.90 16.17
CA TYR A 55 6.64 1.40 17.18
C TYR A 55 6.36 0.80 18.56
N ASN A 56 5.11 0.80 19.02
CA ASN A 56 4.75 0.25 20.31
C ASN A 56 5.01 -1.27 20.37
N ASP A 57 4.72 -1.99 19.28
CA ASP A 57 4.97 -3.42 19.19
C ASP A 57 6.47 -3.75 19.30
N ILE A 58 7.34 -3.07 18.54
CA ILE A 58 8.79 -3.33 18.62
C ILE A 58 9.41 -2.86 19.94
N LYS A 59 8.89 -1.79 20.53
CA LYS A 59 9.31 -1.33 21.84
C LYS A 59 8.99 -2.35 22.94
N SER A 60 7.82 -2.99 22.87
CA SER A 60 7.43 -4.07 23.79
C SER A 60 8.33 -5.31 23.66
N GLN A 61 8.94 -5.51 22.48
CA GLN A 61 9.92 -6.58 22.21
C GLN A 61 11.35 -6.20 22.63
N GLY A 62 11.56 -5.03 23.25
CA GLY A 62 12.85 -4.58 23.75
C GLY A 62 13.72 -3.82 22.74
N HIS A 63 13.20 -3.52 21.54
CA HIS A 63 13.95 -2.70 20.58
C HIS A 63 14.05 -1.25 21.05
N GLN A 64 15.28 -0.74 21.09
CA GLN A 64 15.57 0.66 21.38
C GLN A 64 15.64 1.47 20.08
N VAL A 65 14.56 2.14 19.71
CA VAL A 65 14.47 2.97 18.51
C VAL A 65 13.55 4.14 18.75
N GLY A 66 13.84 5.27 18.12
CA GLY A 66 12.95 6.43 18.10
C GLY A 66 11.85 6.25 17.04
N LYS A 67 10.67 6.80 17.32
CA LYS A 67 9.58 6.79 16.33
C LYS A 67 9.98 7.50 15.03
N ASP A 68 10.72 8.59 15.13
CA ASP A 68 11.17 9.40 13.99
C ASP A 68 12.08 8.58 13.05
N THR A 69 12.84 7.63 13.61
CA THR A 69 13.65 6.70 12.80
C THR A 69 12.79 5.86 11.89
N LEU A 70 11.63 5.40 12.33
CA LEU A 70 10.71 4.60 11.51
C LEU A 70 10.06 5.44 10.39
N TYR A 71 9.73 6.70 10.66
CA TYR A 71 9.28 7.62 9.61
C TYR A 71 10.38 7.88 8.59
N THR A 72 11.60 8.08 9.06
CA THR A 72 12.78 8.25 8.19
C THR A 72 13.01 7.00 7.33
N TYR A 73 12.92 5.80 7.90
CA TYR A 73 13.03 4.55 7.14
C TYR A 73 11.94 4.42 6.08
N LEU A 74 10.70 4.81 6.40
CA LEU A 74 9.61 4.79 5.43
C LEU A 74 9.90 5.72 4.24
N THR A 75 10.43 6.93 4.51
CA THR A 75 10.86 7.86 3.45
C THR A 75 11.96 7.26 2.58
N TYR A 76 12.97 6.60 3.17
CA TYR A 76 14.03 5.97 2.41
C TYR A 76 13.52 4.82 1.52
N LEU A 77 12.54 4.06 1.99
CA LEU A 77 11.89 3.00 1.21
C LEU A 77 11.06 3.56 0.06
N GLU A 78 10.44 4.73 0.24
CA GLU A 78 9.73 5.46 -0.79
C GLU A 78 10.68 6.02 -1.84
N ASP A 79 11.80 6.64 -1.42
CA ASP A 79 12.85 7.17 -2.31
C ASP A 79 13.53 6.06 -3.12
N ALA A 80 13.66 4.86 -2.54
CA ALA A 80 14.16 3.66 -3.21
C ALA A 80 13.10 2.97 -4.11
N PHE A 81 11.91 3.52 -4.22
CA PHE A 81 10.76 2.96 -4.97
C PHE A 81 10.35 1.54 -4.54
N LEU A 82 10.67 1.13 -3.35
CA LEU A 82 10.30 -0.20 -2.85
C LEU A 82 8.88 -0.22 -2.28
N ILE A 83 8.53 0.83 -1.54
CA ILE A 83 7.25 0.98 -0.83
C ILE A 83 6.65 2.35 -1.14
N PHE A 84 5.33 2.41 -1.25
CA PHE A 84 4.58 3.65 -1.49
C PHE A 84 3.49 3.82 -0.42
N PRO A 85 3.70 4.74 0.53
CA PRO A 85 2.69 5.07 1.55
C PRO A 85 1.65 6.04 0.96
N VAL A 86 0.41 5.59 0.85
CA VAL A 86 -0.72 6.38 0.35
C VAL A 86 -1.48 7.00 1.51
N PRO A 87 -1.63 8.34 1.54
CA PRO A 87 -2.34 9.03 2.60
C PRO A 87 -3.86 9.02 2.42
N ILE A 88 -4.57 9.34 3.50
CA ILE A 88 -6.02 9.57 3.45
C ILE A 88 -6.35 10.84 2.66
N PHE A 89 -7.44 10.82 1.88
CA PHE A 89 -8.01 12.00 1.25
C PHE A 89 -8.68 12.87 2.31
N THR A 90 -8.20 14.09 2.51
CA THR A 90 -8.72 15.04 3.48
C THR A 90 -8.15 16.43 3.21
N GLU A 91 -8.90 17.48 3.53
CA GLU A 91 -8.42 18.87 3.48
C GLU A 91 -7.47 19.20 4.65
N SER A 92 -7.52 18.43 5.73
CA SER A 92 -6.68 18.65 6.90
C SER A 92 -5.28 18.06 6.70
N LEU A 93 -4.27 18.89 6.49
CA LEU A 93 -2.87 18.50 6.40
C LEU A 93 -2.42 17.71 7.64
N ARG A 94 -2.87 18.13 8.83
CA ARG A 94 -2.57 17.43 10.07
C ARG A 94 -3.14 15.99 10.05
N ARG A 95 -4.41 15.82 9.66
CA ARG A 95 -5.04 14.50 9.54
C ARG A 95 -4.32 13.66 8.50
N MET A 96 -3.98 14.24 7.35
CA MET A 96 -3.22 13.56 6.29
C MET A 96 -1.88 13.01 6.81
N GLN A 97 -1.16 13.78 7.64
CA GLN A 97 0.14 13.37 8.20
C GLN A 97 0.02 12.33 9.29
N THR A 98 -0.94 12.49 10.22
CA THR A 98 -1.02 11.67 11.45
C THR A 98 -1.80 10.38 11.29
N THR A 99 -2.66 10.27 10.27
CA THR A 99 -3.45 9.06 10.00
C THR A 99 -2.57 7.97 9.39
N SER A 100 -2.90 6.71 9.68
CA SER A 100 -2.26 5.54 9.06
C SER A 100 -2.23 5.68 7.54
N LYS A 101 -1.19 5.15 6.90
CA LYS A 101 -1.08 5.12 5.43
C LYS A 101 -1.50 3.74 4.92
N LYS A 102 -2.15 3.67 3.76
CA LYS A 102 -2.21 2.42 3.00
C LYS A 102 -0.85 2.17 2.36
N ILE A 103 -0.38 0.93 2.40
CA ILE A 103 0.95 0.58 1.90
C ILE A 103 0.83 -0.17 0.59
N TYR A 104 1.58 0.27 -0.41
CA TYR A 104 1.72 -0.40 -1.70
C TYR A 104 3.18 -0.68 -1.99
N ALA A 105 3.45 -1.67 -2.84
CA ALA A 105 4.80 -2.09 -3.23
C ALA A 105 4.98 -1.98 -4.74
N ILE A 106 6.23 -1.81 -5.18
CA ILE A 106 6.57 -1.67 -6.60
C ILE A 106 6.19 -2.88 -7.45
N ASP A 107 6.12 -4.08 -6.85
CA ASP A 107 5.87 -5.33 -7.58
C ASP A 107 5.27 -6.40 -6.66
N ASN A 108 4.25 -7.11 -7.14
CA ASN A 108 3.60 -8.19 -6.41
C ASN A 108 4.49 -9.43 -6.26
N GLY A 109 5.40 -9.67 -7.21
CA GLY A 109 6.34 -10.78 -7.13
C GLY A 109 7.35 -10.59 -6.01
N LEU A 110 7.80 -9.32 -5.77
CA LEU A 110 8.65 -9.00 -4.62
C LEU A 110 7.93 -9.25 -3.31
N VAL A 111 6.65 -8.87 -3.23
CA VAL A 111 5.82 -9.15 -2.04
C VAL A 111 5.69 -10.65 -1.83
N ALA A 112 5.33 -11.39 -2.88
CA ALA A 112 5.15 -12.84 -2.83
C ALA A 112 6.42 -13.58 -2.40
N ALA A 113 7.59 -13.13 -2.87
CA ALA A 113 8.88 -13.73 -2.54
C ALA A 113 9.32 -13.47 -1.08
N ASN A 114 8.83 -12.38 -0.47
CA ASN A 114 9.23 -11.95 0.88
C ASN A 114 8.15 -12.17 1.95
N THR A 115 7.03 -12.83 1.60
CA THR A 115 5.94 -13.13 2.54
C THR A 115 5.58 -14.62 2.52
N PHE A 116 5.36 -15.20 3.71
CA PHE A 116 5.14 -16.66 3.86
C PHE A 116 3.71 -17.11 3.50
N ASN A 117 2.76 -16.21 3.27
CA ASN A 117 1.36 -16.60 3.09
C ASN A 117 0.73 -15.88 1.89
N LEU A 118 0.65 -16.58 0.77
CA LEU A 118 0.08 -16.05 -0.48
C LEU A 118 -1.41 -16.39 -0.66
N SER A 119 -1.91 -17.40 0.07
CA SER A 119 -3.31 -17.82 -0.03
C SER A 119 -4.22 -16.75 0.62
N GLY A 120 -5.18 -16.25 -0.15
CA GLY A 120 -6.13 -15.22 0.29
C GLY A 120 -5.71 -13.77 0.05
N ASN A 121 -4.57 -13.54 -0.63
CA ASN A 121 -4.07 -12.18 -0.91
C ASN A 121 -4.37 -11.67 -2.33
N GLN A 122 -5.17 -12.41 -3.13
CA GLN A 122 -5.44 -12.02 -4.53
C GLN A 122 -6.05 -10.62 -4.65
N GLY A 123 -7.00 -10.28 -3.76
CA GLY A 123 -7.60 -8.94 -3.72
C GLY A 123 -6.57 -7.85 -3.49
N LYS A 124 -5.67 -8.06 -2.52
CA LYS A 124 -4.58 -7.13 -2.22
C LYS A 124 -3.59 -6.99 -3.38
N PHE A 125 -3.29 -8.07 -4.08
CA PHE A 125 -2.43 -8.02 -5.26
C PHE A 125 -3.08 -7.29 -6.42
N LEU A 126 -4.39 -7.48 -6.66
CA LEU A 126 -5.12 -6.73 -7.66
C LEU A 126 -5.15 -5.23 -7.31
N GLU A 127 -5.44 -4.91 -6.05
CA GLU A 127 -5.43 -3.53 -5.56
C GLU A 127 -4.05 -2.88 -5.72
N ASN A 128 -2.96 -3.59 -5.40
CA ASN A 128 -1.60 -3.10 -5.64
C ASN A 128 -1.30 -2.87 -7.13
N LEU A 129 -1.79 -3.73 -8.03
CA LEU A 129 -1.65 -3.52 -9.48
C LEU A 129 -2.41 -2.28 -9.95
N VAL A 130 -3.65 -2.08 -9.50
CA VAL A 130 -4.44 -0.89 -9.81
C VAL A 130 -3.72 0.37 -9.31
N TYR A 131 -3.17 0.34 -8.10
CA TYR A 131 -2.35 1.45 -7.58
C TYR A 131 -1.17 1.77 -8.49
N LEU A 132 -0.41 0.74 -8.92
CA LEU A 132 0.75 0.93 -9.79
C LEU A 132 0.36 1.55 -11.14
N ASP A 133 -0.78 1.17 -11.69
CA ASP A 133 -1.27 1.74 -12.96
C ASP A 133 -1.71 3.20 -12.78
N LEU A 134 -2.40 3.54 -11.70
CA LEU A 134 -2.72 4.93 -11.38
C LEU A 134 -1.45 5.78 -11.25
N ARG A 135 -0.42 5.24 -10.57
CA ARG A 135 0.87 5.91 -10.44
C ARG A 135 1.59 6.08 -11.77
N ARG A 136 1.61 5.07 -12.63
CA ARG A 136 2.19 5.13 -14.00
C ARG A 136 1.49 6.18 -14.87
N GLN A 137 0.20 6.40 -14.66
CA GLN A 137 -0.57 7.46 -15.30
C GLN A 137 -0.28 8.86 -14.72
N GLY A 138 0.61 8.99 -13.74
CA GLY A 138 0.97 10.25 -13.09
C GLY A 138 -0.10 10.81 -12.17
N LYS A 139 -1.07 10.00 -11.74
CA LYS A 139 -2.13 10.42 -10.84
C LYS A 139 -1.63 10.54 -9.41
N LYS A 140 -2.17 11.51 -8.68
CA LYS A 140 -2.06 11.57 -7.22
C LYS A 140 -3.11 10.65 -6.64
N VAL A 141 -2.70 9.78 -5.72
CA VAL A 141 -3.56 8.71 -5.17
C VAL A 141 -3.71 8.88 -3.68
N PHE A 142 -4.93 8.72 -3.20
CA PHE A 142 -5.33 8.75 -1.79
C PHE A 142 -6.29 7.58 -1.54
N TYR A 143 -6.48 7.18 -0.28
CA TYR A 143 -7.63 6.38 0.13
C TYR A 143 -8.64 7.25 0.88
N TYR A 144 -9.88 6.77 1.06
CA TYR A 144 -10.90 7.54 1.74
C TYR A 144 -11.73 6.68 2.68
N PHE A 145 -12.17 7.28 3.77
CA PHE A 145 -13.24 6.75 4.60
C PHE A 145 -14.41 7.72 4.60
N THR A 146 -15.60 7.22 4.27
CA THR A 146 -16.84 7.98 4.36
C THR A 146 -17.15 8.33 5.82
N GLU A 147 -18.08 9.26 6.03
CA GLU A 147 -18.54 9.63 7.38
C GLU A 147 -19.14 8.42 8.12
N GLU A 148 -19.76 7.46 7.40
CA GLU A 148 -20.28 6.21 7.94
C GLU A 148 -19.18 5.15 8.17
N GLY A 149 -17.93 5.42 7.80
CA GLY A 149 -16.77 4.53 8.02
C GLY A 149 -16.55 3.49 6.92
N TYR A 150 -17.20 3.60 5.77
CA TYR A 150 -16.89 2.76 4.61
C TYR A 150 -15.57 3.19 3.96
N GLU A 151 -14.73 2.23 3.64
CA GLU A 151 -13.46 2.47 2.95
C GLU A 151 -13.67 2.54 1.44
N VAL A 152 -13.07 3.55 0.79
CA VAL A 152 -12.88 3.62 -0.66
C VAL A 152 -11.39 3.47 -0.93
N ASP A 153 -11.03 2.48 -1.76
CA ASP A 153 -9.64 2.09 -1.99
C ASP A 153 -8.82 3.24 -2.56
N PHE A 154 -9.37 3.94 -3.57
CA PHE A 154 -8.65 5.04 -4.21
C PHE A 154 -9.53 6.24 -4.52
N ILE A 155 -9.01 7.41 -4.17
CA ILE A 155 -9.34 8.69 -4.77
C ILE A 155 -8.14 9.07 -5.64
N ALA A 156 -8.32 9.12 -6.95
CA ALA A 156 -7.25 9.41 -7.90
C ALA A 156 -7.47 10.78 -8.55
N GLN A 157 -6.47 11.66 -8.46
CA GLN A 157 -6.47 12.97 -9.11
C GLN A 157 -5.55 12.95 -10.32
N ASP A 158 -6.06 13.31 -11.49
CA ASP A 158 -5.26 13.44 -12.70
C ASP A 158 -4.46 14.77 -12.73
N THR A 159 -3.66 14.94 -13.76
CA THR A 159 -2.82 16.14 -13.96
C THR A 159 -3.63 17.43 -14.24
N PHE A 160 -4.91 17.31 -14.59
CA PHE A 160 -5.84 18.40 -14.80
C PHE A 160 -6.64 18.78 -13.55
N GLY A 161 -6.39 18.07 -12.42
CA GLY A 161 -7.08 18.28 -11.15
C GLY A 161 -8.42 17.56 -11.03
N LYS A 162 -8.80 16.72 -11.99
CA LYS A 162 -10.05 15.97 -11.96
C LYS A 162 -9.90 14.73 -11.09
N TYR A 163 -10.92 14.47 -10.26
CA TYR A 163 -10.97 13.31 -9.35
C TYR A 163 -11.86 12.20 -9.89
N GLU A 164 -11.48 10.97 -9.60
CA GLU A 164 -12.29 9.76 -9.74
C GLU A 164 -12.10 8.87 -8.51
N MET A 165 -13.12 8.05 -8.22
CA MET A 165 -13.07 7.06 -7.14
C MET A 165 -13.00 5.66 -7.72
N ILE A 166 -12.21 4.80 -7.10
CA ILE A 166 -12.01 3.43 -7.56
C ILE A 166 -12.09 2.49 -6.37
N GLN A 167 -12.95 1.48 -6.50
CA GLN A 167 -13.05 0.35 -5.58
C GLN A 167 -12.57 -0.90 -6.28
N VAL A 168 -11.74 -1.72 -5.63
CA VAL A 168 -11.15 -2.91 -6.23
C VAL A 168 -11.75 -4.17 -5.61
N VAL A 169 -12.32 -5.03 -6.45
CA VAL A 169 -12.96 -6.28 -6.03
C VAL A 169 -12.34 -7.44 -6.78
N TRP A 170 -11.76 -8.42 -6.07
CA TRP A 170 -11.15 -9.60 -6.73
C TRP A 170 -12.19 -10.43 -7.48
N GLU A 171 -13.25 -10.84 -6.78
CA GLU A 171 -14.33 -11.66 -7.33
C GLU A 171 -15.68 -10.97 -7.10
N MET A 172 -16.44 -10.82 -8.19
CA MET A 172 -17.81 -10.31 -8.12
C MET A 172 -18.85 -11.41 -7.80
N ALA A 173 -18.37 -12.64 -7.50
CA ALA A 173 -19.24 -13.79 -7.29
C ALA A 173 -20.01 -13.76 -5.95
N ASP A 174 -19.52 -13.00 -4.96
CA ASP A 174 -20.24 -12.81 -3.69
C ASP A 174 -21.10 -11.55 -3.74
N PRO A 175 -22.45 -11.69 -3.82
CA PRO A 175 -23.35 -10.53 -3.88
C PRO A 175 -23.24 -9.62 -2.65
N GLN A 176 -22.92 -10.16 -1.48
CA GLN A 176 -22.81 -9.36 -0.24
C GLN A 176 -21.57 -8.46 -0.27
N THR A 177 -20.46 -9.00 -0.74
CA THR A 177 -19.23 -8.21 -0.95
C THR A 177 -19.47 -7.10 -1.97
N LEU A 178 -20.06 -7.41 -3.13
CA LEU A 178 -20.36 -6.42 -4.15
C LEU A 178 -21.28 -5.30 -3.64
N GLU A 179 -22.36 -5.66 -2.95
CA GLU A 179 -23.28 -4.68 -2.38
C GLU A 179 -22.60 -3.74 -1.38
N ARG A 180 -21.68 -4.28 -0.55
CA ARG A 180 -20.90 -3.49 0.39
C ARG A 180 -20.00 -2.47 -0.33
N GLU A 181 -19.27 -2.91 -1.34
CA GLU A 181 -18.35 -2.05 -2.11
C GLU A 181 -19.11 -0.98 -2.92
N GLU A 182 -20.24 -1.34 -3.53
CA GLU A 182 -21.11 -0.36 -4.17
C GLU A 182 -21.71 0.65 -3.19
N ARG A 183 -22.03 0.22 -1.97
CA ARG A 183 -22.52 1.11 -0.92
C ARG A 183 -21.44 2.13 -0.54
N ALA A 184 -20.20 1.68 -0.36
CA ALA A 184 -19.06 2.55 -0.07
C ALA A 184 -18.90 3.63 -1.14
N LEU A 185 -18.92 3.25 -2.43
CA LEU A 185 -18.84 4.20 -3.53
C LEU A 185 -20.03 5.16 -3.56
N ARG A 186 -21.26 4.67 -3.49
CA ARG A 186 -22.47 5.52 -3.48
C ARG A 186 -22.47 6.54 -2.35
N GLN A 187 -21.99 6.15 -1.17
CA GLN A 187 -21.87 7.08 -0.05
C GLN A 187 -20.79 8.13 -0.29
N ALA A 188 -19.63 7.70 -0.76
CA ALA A 188 -18.53 8.62 -1.09
C ALA A 188 -18.91 9.58 -2.24
N GLU A 189 -19.68 9.13 -3.25
CA GLU A 189 -20.22 9.99 -4.31
C GLU A 189 -21.10 11.12 -3.77
N LYS A 190 -21.93 10.82 -2.77
CA LYS A 190 -22.76 11.84 -2.11
C LYS A 190 -21.92 12.84 -1.33
N GLU A 191 -20.85 12.38 -0.66
CA GLU A 191 -20.01 13.22 0.19
C GLU A 191 -19.03 14.10 -0.64
N LEU A 192 -18.46 13.55 -1.72
CA LEU A 192 -17.37 14.18 -2.47
C LEU A 192 -17.79 14.71 -3.85
N GLY A 193 -18.88 14.19 -4.41
CA GLY A 193 -19.32 14.55 -5.77
C GLY A 193 -18.42 14.04 -6.90
N PHE A 194 -17.55 13.05 -6.63
CA PHE A 194 -16.68 12.45 -7.62
C PHE A 194 -17.32 11.20 -8.23
N PRO A 195 -17.10 10.90 -9.54
CA PRO A 195 -17.58 9.66 -10.13
C PRO A 195 -16.80 8.46 -9.59
N GLY A 196 -17.52 7.38 -9.28
CA GLY A 196 -16.95 6.12 -8.82
C GLY A 196 -17.02 5.00 -9.84
N LYS A 197 -16.07 4.07 -9.79
CA LYS A 197 -16.08 2.84 -10.58
C LYS A 197 -15.53 1.66 -9.78
N ILE A 198 -16.03 0.45 -10.12
CA ILE A 198 -15.48 -0.81 -9.60
C ILE A 198 -14.52 -1.39 -10.63
N VAL A 199 -13.33 -1.74 -10.15
CA VAL A 199 -12.32 -2.50 -10.90
C VAL A 199 -12.27 -3.91 -10.34
N ASN A 200 -12.41 -4.91 -11.22
CA ASN A 200 -12.27 -6.32 -10.88
C ASN A 200 -11.33 -7.01 -11.87
N LEU A 201 -11.00 -8.27 -11.61
CA LEU A 201 -10.08 -9.02 -12.46
C LEU A 201 -10.53 -9.04 -13.93
N ALA A 202 -11.83 -9.19 -14.20
CA ALA A 202 -12.35 -9.30 -15.56
C ALA A 202 -12.22 -7.98 -16.34
N ASN A 203 -12.55 -6.83 -15.72
CA ASN A 203 -12.43 -5.54 -16.41
C ASN A 203 -11.02 -4.93 -16.32
N TYR A 204 -10.18 -5.38 -15.38
CA TYR A 204 -8.78 -4.97 -15.31
C TYR A 204 -7.93 -5.51 -16.47
N THR A 205 -8.17 -6.75 -16.89
CA THR A 205 -7.41 -7.41 -17.98
C THR A 205 -7.80 -6.96 -19.40
N THR A 206 -8.81 -6.12 -19.53
CA THR A 206 -9.30 -5.60 -20.83
C THR A 206 -8.74 -4.21 -21.17
N HIS A 207 -7.81 -3.70 -20.39
CA HIS A 207 -7.05 -2.46 -20.60
C HIS A 207 -5.59 -2.82 -20.90
#